data_0c03baed70163103495c3df9d886936c
#
_entry.id   0c03baed70163103495c3df9d886936c
#
_cell.length_a   1.000
_cell.length_b   1.000
_cell.length_c   1.000
_cell.angle_alpha   90.00
_cell.angle_beta   90.00
_cell.angle_gamma   90.00
#
_symmetry.space_group_name_H-M   'P 1'
#
loop_
_entity.id
_entity.type
_entity.pdbx_description
1 polymer ?
#
loop_
_entity_poly.entity_id
_entity_poly.type
_entity_poly.pdbx_seq_one_letter_code
_entity_poly.pdbx_strand_id
1 'polypeptide(L)'
;MMVQWIDSHCHLDAPEFSADRSEVLKRAQEAGVQWCVMPAVQAKDFQTLQDMAKLFDQPYALGIHPLFVPQAQPEDLLHLEACIQIALSVSDDGKINDRRLVALGEIGLDFFVPNLCEPEMRKKQLFFYHAQLKLAEKYKLPVILHVRKSADQLLGGLRRFQIRGGIAHAFNGSLQQAKAFIDLGFVLGFGGTLTFDRALQIRRLATQLPLSNIVLETDAPDIPPHWLYRTQSERQSDTTLMPQNRNEPCQLPQIAQVLAQLRNESLTVIAQTTVQNTLRVLPQLKSFQTA
;
A
#
# COMPACT_ATOMS: atom_id res chain seq x y z
N MET A 1 -27.12 6.33 0.18
CA MET A 1 -26.14 5.28 -0.15
C MET A 1 -25.06 5.32 0.89
N MET A 2 -24.65 4.17 1.45
CA MET A 2 -23.51 4.12 2.35
C MET A 2 -22.25 4.51 1.58
N VAL A 3 -21.37 5.27 2.22
CA VAL A 3 -20.07 5.65 1.66
C VAL A 3 -19.19 4.40 1.59
N GLN A 4 -18.64 4.11 0.43
CA GLN A 4 -17.74 2.97 0.25
C GLN A 4 -16.30 3.44 0.24
N TRP A 5 -15.40 2.62 0.77
CA TRP A 5 -13.97 2.90 0.88
C TRP A 5 -13.14 1.78 0.27
N ILE A 6 -11.94 2.12 -0.18
CA ILE A 6 -10.89 1.18 -0.53
C ILE A 6 -9.68 1.53 0.32
N ASP A 7 -9.23 0.57 1.13
CA ASP A 7 -7.93 0.66 1.78
C ASP A 7 -6.85 0.30 0.75
N SER A 8 -6.11 1.29 0.28
CA SER A 8 -5.17 1.11 -0.83
C SER A 8 -3.87 0.41 -0.42
N HIS A 9 -3.65 0.17 0.89
CA HIS A 9 -2.49 -0.51 1.43
C HIS A 9 -2.75 -1.05 2.84
N CYS A 10 -2.84 -2.36 2.98
CA CYS A 10 -3.09 -3.03 4.26
C CYS A 10 -2.46 -4.43 4.26
N HIS A 11 -1.65 -4.74 5.28
CA HIS A 11 -1.08 -6.07 5.48
C HIS A 11 -2.03 -6.96 6.28
N LEU A 12 -3.20 -7.25 5.71
CA LEU A 12 -4.17 -8.14 6.34
C LEU A 12 -3.62 -9.56 6.54
N ASP A 13 -2.58 -9.94 5.80
CA ASP A 13 -1.83 -11.20 5.94
C ASP A 13 -0.90 -11.23 7.15
N ALA A 14 -0.61 -10.10 7.78
CA ALA A 14 0.30 -9.98 8.91
C ALA A 14 -0.05 -10.92 10.06
N PRO A 15 0.96 -11.47 10.77
CA PRO A 15 0.76 -12.41 11.87
C PRO A 15 -0.03 -11.80 13.04
N GLU A 16 -0.03 -10.48 13.21
CA GLU A 16 -0.82 -9.75 14.20
C GLU A 16 -2.32 -9.96 14.05
N PHE A 17 -2.77 -10.34 12.86
CA PHE A 17 -4.18 -10.65 12.57
C PHE A 17 -4.49 -12.15 12.59
N SER A 18 -3.54 -13.03 12.85
CA SER A 18 -3.72 -14.48 12.72
C SER A 18 -4.87 -15.02 13.58
N ALA A 19 -5.08 -14.45 14.76
CA ALA A 19 -6.10 -14.90 15.71
C ALA A 19 -7.52 -14.46 15.35
N ASP A 20 -7.67 -13.31 14.64
CA ASP A 20 -8.99 -12.68 14.43
C ASP A 20 -9.16 -12.03 13.05
N ARG A 21 -8.39 -12.45 12.04
CA ARG A 21 -8.38 -11.86 10.69
C ARG A 21 -9.77 -11.74 10.06
N SER A 22 -10.60 -12.77 10.20
CA SER A 22 -11.98 -12.75 9.68
C SER A 22 -12.83 -11.67 10.35
N GLU A 23 -12.64 -11.48 11.65
CA GLU A 23 -13.34 -10.45 12.42
C GLU A 23 -12.82 -9.04 12.08
N VAL A 24 -11.51 -8.90 11.82
CA VAL A 24 -10.92 -7.64 11.32
C VAL A 24 -11.55 -7.25 9.99
N LEU A 25 -11.65 -8.20 9.06
CA LEU A 25 -12.26 -7.95 7.76
C LEU A 25 -13.76 -7.64 7.89
N LYS A 26 -14.49 -8.33 8.77
CA LYS A 26 -15.89 -8.04 9.05
C LYS A 26 -16.07 -6.62 9.58
N ARG A 27 -15.26 -6.20 10.57
CA ARG A 27 -15.28 -4.81 11.08
C ARG A 27 -14.99 -3.79 9.98
N ALA A 28 -14.06 -4.10 9.07
CA ALA A 28 -13.76 -3.26 7.92
C ALA A 28 -14.98 -3.10 7.00
N GLN A 29 -15.66 -4.20 6.66
CA GLN A 29 -16.88 -4.20 5.84
C GLN A 29 -18.04 -3.44 6.51
N GLU A 30 -18.24 -3.62 7.82
CA GLU A 30 -19.23 -2.88 8.61
C GLU A 30 -18.94 -1.38 8.63
N ALA A 31 -17.66 -0.98 8.59
CA ALA A 31 -17.21 0.40 8.46
C ALA A 31 -17.31 0.95 7.01
N GLY A 32 -17.73 0.13 6.05
CA GLY A 32 -17.86 0.50 4.65
C GLY A 32 -16.55 0.35 3.84
N VAL A 33 -15.49 -0.26 4.38
CA VAL A 33 -14.28 -0.61 3.63
C VAL A 33 -14.56 -1.86 2.81
N GLN A 34 -14.69 -1.66 1.51
CA GLN A 34 -15.09 -2.71 0.59
C GLN A 34 -13.92 -3.65 0.24
N TRP A 35 -12.76 -3.06 -0.01
CA TRP A 35 -11.55 -3.81 -0.36
C TRP A 35 -10.34 -3.26 0.38
N CYS A 36 -9.46 -4.21 0.77
CA CYS A 36 -8.13 -3.96 1.32
C CYS A 36 -7.10 -4.49 0.33
N VAL A 37 -6.32 -3.62 -0.30
CA VAL A 37 -5.23 -4.04 -1.18
C VAL A 37 -4.10 -4.59 -0.33
N MET A 38 -3.78 -5.87 -0.49
CA MET A 38 -2.77 -6.58 0.31
C MET A 38 -1.46 -6.70 -0.48
N PRO A 39 -0.43 -5.90 -0.20
CA PRO A 39 0.86 -6.04 -0.84
C PRO A 39 1.72 -7.10 -0.14
N ALA A 40 2.35 -7.98 -0.93
CA ALA A 40 3.37 -8.90 -0.43
C ALA A 40 4.63 -8.16 -0.02
N VAL A 41 5.38 -8.73 0.92
CA VAL A 41 6.66 -8.18 1.39
C VAL A 41 7.86 -9.06 1.06
N GLN A 42 7.68 -10.37 0.85
CA GLN A 42 8.75 -11.30 0.54
C GLN A 42 8.25 -12.52 -0.26
N ALA A 43 9.15 -13.09 -1.06
CA ALA A 43 8.79 -14.13 -2.02
C ALA A 43 8.24 -15.42 -1.37
N LYS A 44 8.75 -15.80 -0.21
CA LYS A 44 8.30 -17.03 0.50
C LYS A 44 6.82 -17.00 0.90
N ASP A 45 6.22 -15.81 1.02
CA ASP A 45 4.84 -15.64 1.48
C ASP A 45 3.84 -15.44 0.33
N PHE A 46 4.31 -15.41 -0.94
CA PHE A 46 3.43 -15.16 -2.11
C PHE A 46 2.24 -16.12 -2.17
N GLN A 47 2.49 -17.43 -2.02
CA GLN A 47 1.42 -18.43 -2.08
C GLN A 47 0.39 -18.23 -0.95
N THR A 48 0.86 -17.99 0.27
CA THR A 48 -0.02 -17.74 1.43
C THR A 48 -0.88 -16.50 1.21
N LEU A 49 -0.30 -15.41 0.69
CA LEU A 49 -1.03 -14.19 0.36
C LEU A 49 -2.08 -14.44 -0.73
N GLN A 50 -1.72 -15.17 -1.80
CA GLN A 50 -2.65 -15.50 -2.90
C GLN A 50 -3.82 -16.37 -2.41
N ASP A 51 -3.55 -17.36 -1.56
CA ASP A 51 -4.59 -18.21 -0.98
C ASP A 51 -5.54 -17.40 -0.08
N MET A 52 -4.98 -16.48 0.70
CA MET A 52 -5.75 -15.56 1.53
C MET A 52 -6.59 -14.59 0.69
N ALA A 53 -5.99 -14.01 -0.35
CA ALA A 53 -6.69 -13.14 -1.29
C ALA A 53 -7.87 -13.85 -1.95
N LYS A 54 -7.69 -15.14 -2.28
CA LYS A 54 -8.76 -15.99 -2.83
C LYS A 54 -9.84 -16.30 -1.78
N LEU A 55 -9.43 -16.62 -0.55
CA LEU A 55 -10.35 -16.98 0.54
C LEU A 55 -11.28 -15.82 0.90
N PHE A 56 -10.74 -14.61 0.96
CA PHE A 56 -11.48 -13.41 1.39
C PHE A 56 -11.95 -12.53 0.23
N ASP A 57 -11.71 -12.93 -1.01
CA ASP A 57 -11.95 -12.16 -2.24
C ASP A 57 -11.40 -10.72 -2.15
N GLN A 58 -10.13 -10.59 -1.75
CA GLN A 58 -9.43 -9.32 -1.62
C GLN A 58 -8.37 -9.13 -2.71
N PRO A 59 -8.14 -7.89 -3.19
CA PRO A 59 -7.06 -7.59 -4.13
C PRO A 59 -5.70 -7.69 -3.46
N TYR A 60 -4.70 -8.11 -4.24
CA TYR A 60 -3.32 -8.21 -3.75
C TYR A 60 -2.30 -7.68 -4.77
N ALA A 61 -1.09 -7.41 -4.29
CA ALA A 61 0.06 -7.11 -5.10
C ALA A 61 1.23 -8.05 -4.72
N LEU A 62 2.11 -8.37 -5.68
CA LEU A 62 3.29 -9.19 -5.44
C LEU A 62 4.55 -8.34 -5.57
N GLY A 63 5.44 -8.45 -4.59
CA GLY A 63 6.69 -7.71 -4.58
C GLY A 63 7.62 -8.12 -3.44
N ILE A 64 8.87 -7.67 -3.52
CA ILE A 64 9.89 -7.86 -2.49
C ILE A 64 10.21 -6.50 -1.90
N HIS A 65 9.76 -6.30 -0.67
CA HIS A 65 9.87 -5.07 0.09
C HIS A 65 11.33 -4.80 0.52
N PRO A 66 11.81 -3.55 0.56
CA PRO A 66 13.19 -3.23 0.92
C PRO A 66 13.65 -3.75 2.29
N LEU A 67 12.77 -3.85 3.29
CA LEU A 67 13.11 -4.45 4.58
C LEU A 67 13.47 -5.94 4.49
N PHE A 68 12.99 -6.64 3.47
CA PHE A 68 13.25 -8.07 3.24
C PHE A 68 14.33 -8.33 2.19
N VAL A 69 14.85 -7.30 1.51
CA VAL A 69 15.97 -7.41 0.57
C VAL A 69 17.24 -7.99 1.21
N PRO A 70 17.60 -7.75 2.50
CA PRO A 70 18.78 -8.38 3.10
C PRO A 70 18.85 -9.89 2.90
N GLN A 71 17.76 -10.61 3.09
CA GLN A 71 17.67 -12.06 2.95
C GLN A 71 17.22 -12.54 1.57
N ALA A 72 16.71 -11.64 0.71
CA ALA A 72 16.26 -12.00 -0.62
C ALA A 72 17.41 -12.44 -1.53
N GLN A 73 17.13 -13.39 -2.43
CA GLN A 73 18.05 -13.95 -3.41
C GLN A 73 17.58 -13.61 -4.84
N PRO A 74 18.47 -13.58 -5.83
CA PRO A 74 18.07 -13.37 -7.23
C PRO A 74 16.98 -14.32 -7.72
N GLU A 75 16.94 -15.54 -7.20
CA GLU A 75 15.94 -16.57 -7.51
C GLU A 75 14.54 -16.15 -7.08
N ASP A 76 14.41 -15.30 -6.05
CA ASP A 76 13.13 -14.75 -5.62
C ASP A 76 12.48 -13.87 -6.69
N LEU A 77 13.28 -13.22 -7.55
CA LEU A 77 12.79 -12.46 -8.70
C LEU A 77 12.23 -13.39 -9.79
N LEU A 78 12.84 -14.56 -9.97
CA LEU A 78 12.31 -15.58 -10.90
C LEU A 78 10.98 -16.16 -10.38
N HIS A 79 10.90 -16.41 -9.07
CA HIS A 79 9.66 -16.83 -8.43
C HIS A 79 8.57 -15.76 -8.55
N LEU A 80 8.89 -14.48 -8.28
CA LEU A 80 7.98 -13.36 -8.47
C LEU A 80 7.43 -13.32 -9.90
N GLU A 81 8.32 -13.44 -10.88
CA GLU A 81 7.93 -13.44 -12.30
C GLU A 81 7.00 -14.60 -12.62
N ALA A 82 7.31 -15.82 -12.17
CA ALA A 82 6.48 -17.01 -12.38
C ALA A 82 5.07 -16.83 -11.78
N CYS A 83 4.96 -16.31 -10.56
CA CYS A 83 3.67 -16.02 -9.93
C CYS A 83 2.85 -14.99 -10.72
N ILE A 84 3.49 -13.93 -11.22
CA ILE A 84 2.83 -12.92 -12.07
C ILE A 84 2.34 -13.57 -13.38
N GLN A 85 3.16 -14.39 -14.04
CA GLN A 85 2.79 -15.08 -15.29
C GLN A 85 1.57 -15.98 -15.08
N ILE A 86 1.56 -16.76 -14.01
CA ILE A 86 0.43 -17.63 -13.67
C ILE A 86 -0.83 -16.80 -13.41
N ALA A 87 -0.74 -15.75 -12.58
CA ALA A 87 -1.90 -14.92 -12.25
C ALA A 87 -2.49 -14.21 -13.47
N LEU A 88 -1.64 -13.71 -14.39
CA LEU A 88 -2.06 -13.00 -15.59
C LEU A 88 -2.31 -13.91 -16.81
N SER A 89 -2.09 -15.23 -16.68
CA SER A 89 -2.42 -16.16 -17.78
C SER A 89 -3.91 -16.09 -18.11
N VAL A 90 -4.22 -16.31 -19.39
CA VAL A 90 -5.59 -16.30 -19.88
C VAL A 90 -6.05 -17.74 -20.06
N SER A 91 -7.17 -18.09 -19.46
CA SER A 91 -7.81 -19.40 -19.60
C SER A 91 -8.51 -19.53 -20.97
N ASP A 92 -8.92 -20.74 -21.34
CA ASP A 92 -9.57 -21.03 -22.63
C ASP A 92 -10.87 -20.24 -22.86
N ASP A 93 -11.54 -19.81 -21.79
CA ASP A 93 -12.73 -18.94 -21.85
C ASP A 93 -12.41 -17.43 -21.93
N GLY A 94 -11.12 -17.09 -22.12
CA GLY A 94 -10.64 -15.71 -22.32
C GLY A 94 -10.52 -14.87 -21.03
N LYS A 95 -10.67 -15.48 -19.86
CA LYS A 95 -10.55 -14.77 -18.57
C LYS A 95 -9.14 -14.84 -18.00
N ILE A 96 -8.73 -13.78 -17.32
CA ILE A 96 -7.49 -13.76 -16.53
C ILE A 96 -7.63 -14.77 -15.38
N ASN A 97 -6.60 -15.60 -15.19
CA ASN A 97 -6.58 -16.67 -14.20
C ASN A 97 -6.81 -16.14 -12.76
N ASP A 98 -6.15 -15.05 -12.39
CA ASP A 98 -6.43 -14.39 -11.11
C ASP A 98 -6.60 -12.88 -11.26
N ARG A 99 -7.86 -12.42 -11.25
CA ARG A 99 -8.23 -11.01 -11.32
C ARG A 99 -7.78 -10.20 -10.09
N ARG A 100 -7.38 -10.88 -8.99
CA ARG A 100 -7.04 -10.25 -7.73
C ARG A 100 -5.65 -9.65 -7.72
N LEU A 101 -4.77 -10.05 -8.64
CA LEU A 101 -3.46 -9.39 -8.82
C LEU A 101 -3.67 -8.02 -9.46
N VAL A 102 -3.55 -6.95 -8.67
CA VAL A 102 -3.85 -5.57 -9.10
C VAL A 102 -2.62 -4.71 -9.35
N ALA A 103 -1.46 -5.08 -8.80
CA ALA A 103 -0.21 -4.32 -8.92
C ALA A 103 1.02 -5.21 -8.68
N LEU A 104 2.19 -4.68 -8.98
CA LEU A 104 3.46 -5.16 -8.48
C LEU A 104 3.84 -4.32 -7.25
N GLY A 105 3.99 -4.94 -6.09
CA GLY A 105 4.22 -4.26 -4.80
C GLY A 105 4.10 -5.22 -3.61
N GLU A 106 4.61 -4.84 -2.45
CA GLU A 106 5.27 -3.58 -2.18
C GLU A 106 6.75 -3.64 -2.60
N ILE A 107 7.18 -2.67 -3.39
CA ILE A 107 8.56 -2.56 -3.82
C ILE A 107 9.09 -1.17 -3.46
N GLY A 108 10.38 -0.97 -3.48
CA GLY A 108 10.92 0.37 -3.25
C GLY A 108 12.26 0.38 -2.56
N LEU A 109 12.51 1.47 -1.81
CA LEU A 109 13.78 1.73 -1.15
C LEU A 109 13.54 2.29 0.25
N ASP A 110 14.25 1.76 1.24
CA ASP A 110 14.30 2.30 2.60
C ASP A 110 15.71 2.78 2.92
N PHE A 111 15.88 4.09 3.07
CA PHE A 111 17.14 4.71 3.48
C PHE A 111 17.01 5.37 4.85
N PHE A 112 16.15 4.82 5.70
CA PHE A 112 15.98 5.25 7.08
C PHE A 112 16.50 4.22 8.09
N VAL A 113 16.27 2.93 7.84
CA VAL A 113 16.72 1.86 8.73
C VAL A 113 18.24 1.72 8.61
N PRO A 114 19.02 1.82 9.72
CA PRO A 114 20.48 1.97 9.66
C PRO A 114 21.20 0.88 8.84
N ASN A 115 20.89 -0.41 9.08
CA ASN A 115 21.52 -1.52 8.36
C ASN A 115 21.16 -1.56 6.85
N LEU A 116 20.06 -0.93 6.44
CA LEU A 116 19.67 -0.78 5.03
C LEU A 116 20.40 0.40 4.35
N CYS A 117 21.02 1.28 5.12
CA CYS A 117 21.76 2.45 4.63
C CYS A 117 23.19 2.12 4.23
N GLU A 118 23.71 0.95 4.59
CA GLU A 118 25.07 0.52 4.22
C GLU A 118 25.25 0.47 2.70
N PRO A 119 26.44 0.86 2.15
CA PRO A 119 26.65 0.98 0.72
C PRO A 119 26.27 -0.28 -0.09
N GLU A 120 26.64 -1.47 0.38
CA GLU A 120 26.34 -2.71 -0.30
C GLU A 120 24.84 -3.05 -0.23
N MET A 121 24.19 -2.73 0.88
CA MET A 121 22.74 -2.94 1.04
C MET A 121 21.94 -1.97 0.17
N ARG A 122 22.37 -0.71 0.05
CA ARG A 122 21.78 0.24 -0.92
C ARG A 122 21.89 -0.25 -2.35
N LYS A 123 23.04 -0.82 -2.74
CA LYS A 123 23.22 -1.42 -4.07
C LYS A 123 22.26 -2.60 -4.27
N LYS A 124 22.15 -3.47 -3.26
CA LYS A 124 21.22 -4.62 -3.31
C LYS A 124 19.77 -4.16 -3.43
N GLN A 125 19.33 -3.18 -2.64
CA GLN A 125 17.98 -2.60 -2.77
C GLN A 125 17.73 -2.04 -4.18
N LEU A 126 18.68 -1.26 -4.72
CA LEU A 126 18.56 -0.71 -6.08
C LEU A 126 18.49 -1.80 -7.15
N PHE A 127 19.24 -2.89 -6.99
CA PHE A 127 19.17 -4.04 -7.89
C PHE A 127 17.77 -4.66 -7.89
N PHE A 128 17.22 -5.00 -6.69
CA PHE A 128 15.87 -5.55 -6.56
C PHE A 128 14.79 -4.58 -7.05
N TYR A 129 14.90 -3.31 -6.72
CA TYR A 129 13.97 -2.28 -7.17
C TYR A 129 13.92 -2.19 -8.69
N HIS A 130 15.07 -2.06 -9.35
CA HIS A 130 15.12 -1.97 -10.82
C HIS A 130 14.66 -3.26 -11.50
N ALA A 131 15.00 -4.43 -10.97
CA ALA A 131 14.54 -5.71 -11.49
C ALA A 131 13.01 -5.81 -11.43
N GLN A 132 12.42 -5.38 -10.32
CA GLN A 132 10.96 -5.38 -10.14
C GLN A 132 10.27 -4.33 -11.03
N LEU A 133 10.87 -3.15 -11.22
CA LEU A 133 10.34 -2.17 -12.20
C LEU A 133 10.35 -2.75 -13.63
N LYS A 134 11.39 -3.50 -14.01
CA LYS A 134 11.44 -4.18 -15.31
C LYS A 134 10.31 -5.19 -15.46
N LEU A 135 9.94 -5.91 -14.40
CA LEU A 135 8.77 -6.81 -14.41
C LEU A 135 7.47 -6.02 -14.54
N ALA A 136 7.33 -4.92 -13.80
CA ALA A 136 6.14 -4.06 -13.89
C ALA A 136 5.94 -3.51 -15.32
N GLU A 137 7.01 -3.07 -15.97
CA GLU A 137 7.00 -2.65 -17.38
C GLU A 137 6.60 -3.79 -18.32
N LYS A 138 7.24 -4.96 -18.18
CA LYS A 138 7.00 -6.16 -19.01
C LYS A 138 5.54 -6.61 -18.95
N TYR A 139 4.97 -6.67 -17.75
CA TYR A 139 3.59 -7.16 -17.53
C TYR A 139 2.57 -6.02 -17.49
N LYS A 140 3.00 -4.78 -17.72
CA LYS A 140 2.16 -3.58 -17.73
C LYS A 140 1.35 -3.41 -16.44
N LEU A 141 1.93 -3.78 -15.31
CA LEU A 141 1.34 -3.62 -13.99
C LEU A 141 1.67 -2.22 -13.42
N PRO A 142 0.71 -1.57 -12.74
CA PRO A 142 1.03 -0.45 -11.87
C PRO A 142 1.87 -0.94 -10.68
N VAL A 143 2.51 -0.01 -9.95
CA VAL A 143 3.35 -0.39 -8.80
C VAL A 143 2.88 0.27 -7.50
N ILE A 144 3.03 -0.45 -6.38
CA ILE A 144 2.86 0.09 -5.03
C ILE A 144 4.26 0.26 -4.43
N LEU A 145 4.60 1.50 -4.06
CA LEU A 145 5.95 1.88 -3.66
C LEU A 145 6.06 2.20 -2.18
N HIS A 146 7.02 1.54 -1.52
CA HIS A 146 7.60 1.97 -0.26
C HIS A 146 8.52 3.16 -0.46
N VAL A 147 8.26 4.26 0.25
CA VAL A 147 9.00 5.53 0.10
C VAL A 147 9.50 6.01 1.45
N ARG A 148 10.71 5.63 1.85
CA ARG A 148 11.25 6.06 3.15
C ARG A 148 12.66 6.62 3.03
N LYS A 149 12.79 7.97 3.06
CA LYS A 149 14.06 8.70 2.84
C LYS A 149 14.72 8.41 1.48
N SER A 150 13.95 8.03 0.46
CA SER A 150 14.43 7.47 -0.82
C SER A 150 13.74 8.05 -2.06
N ALA A 151 12.91 9.09 -1.90
CA ALA A 151 12.05 9.60 -2.97
C ALA A 151 12.83 9.94 -4.26
N ASP A 152 13.99 10.60 -4.17
CA ASP A 152 14.77 11.01 -5.35
C ASP A 152 15.34 9.81 -6.11
N GLN A 153 15.79 8.77 -5.39
CA GLN A 153 16.32 7.54 -5.99
C GLN A 153 15.20 6.72 -6.64
N LEU A 154 14.02 6.68 -6.01
CA LEU A 154 12.83 6.05 -6.60
C LEU A 154 12.43 6.75 -7.89
N LEU A 155 12.34 8.09 -7.89
CA LEU A 155 12.06 8.90 -9.08
C LEU A 155 13.10 8.68 -10.18
N GLY A 156 14.39 8.57 -9.80
CA GLY A 156 15.48 8.25 -10.73
C GLY A 156 15.29 6.88 -11.39
N GLY A 157 14.83 5.88 -10.65
CA GLY A 157 14.49 4.55 -11.18
C GLY A 157 13.27 4.59 -12.09
N LEU A 158 12.16 5.19 -11.62
CA LEU A 158 10.90 5.27 -12.37
C LEU A 158 11.06 5.91 -13.76
N ARG A 159 11.91 6.94 -13.90
CA ARG A 159 12.15 7.61 -15.17
C ARG A 159 12.87 6.74 -16.22
N ARG A 160 13.41 5.59 -15.82
CA ARG A 160 14.13 4.66 -16.70
C ARG A 160 13.23 3.58 -17.30
N PHE A 161 12.00 3.45 -16.82
CA PHE A 161 11.03 2.44 -17.22
C PHE A 161 9.69 3.07 -17.56
N GLN A 162 8.93 2.42 -18.45
CA GLN A 162 7.59 2.85 -18.83
C GLN A 162 6.53 2.27 -17.88
N ILE A 163 6.51 2.78 -16.63
CA ILE A 163 5.56 2.34 -15.62
C ILE A 163 4.22 3.04 -15.81
N ARG A 164 3.13 2.30 -15.63
CA ARG A 164 1.75 2.83 -15.75
C ARG A 164 1.30 3.72 -14.59
N GLY A 165 2.23 4.18 -13.74
CA GLY A 165 1.93 4.85 -12.49
C GLY A 165 1.66 3.83 -11.37
N GLY A 166 0.93 4.26 -10.35
CA GLY A 166 0.65 3.43 -9.18
C GLY A 166 0.43 4.26 -7.92
N ILE A 167 0.82 3.70 -6.77
CA ILE A 167 0.66 4.34 -5.46
C ILE A 167 2.04 4.51 -4.82
N ALA A 168 2.39 5.73 -4.41
CA ALA A 168 3.48 5.97 -3.47
C ALA A 168 2.87 5.99 -2.06
N HIS A 169 2.94 4.84 -1.38
CA HIS A 169 2.29 4.63 -0.09
C HIS A 169 3.00 5.39 1.04
N ALA A 170 2.28 5.70 2.11
CA ALA A 170 2.73 6.43 3.31
C ALA A 170 3.60 7.66 2.99
N PHE A 171 3.18 8.43 1.98
CA PHE A 171 4.02 9.45 1.38
C PHE A 171 4.34 10.60 2.35
N ASN A 172 5.64 10.81 2.58
CA ASN A 172 6.17 11.88 3.43
C ASN A 172 7.41 12.54 2.79
N GLY A 173 7.28 12.97 1.54
CA GLY A 173 8.31 13.72 0.83
C GLY A 173 8.08 15.22 0.83
N SER A 174 8.88 15.96 0.04
CA SER A 174 8.63 17.38 -0.25
C SER A 174 7.48 17.55 -1.24
N LEU A 175 6.91 18.77 -1.32
CA LEU A 175 5.92 19.09 -2.34
C LEU A 175 6.47 18.91 -3.77
N GLN A 176 7.75 19.20 -3.98
CA GLN A 176 8.41 19.01 -5.27
C GLN A 176 8.50 17.52 -5.64
N GLN A 177 8.88 16.66 -4.68
CA GLN A 177 8.89 15.21 -4.88
C GLN A 177 7.48 14.68 -5.14
N ALA A 178 6.48 15.15 -4.38
CA ALA A 178 5.07 14.81 -4.59
C ALA A 178 4.62 15.09 -6.03
N LYS A 179 4.91 16.30 -6.53
CA LYS A 179 4.60 16.67 -7.92
C LYS A 179 5.31 15.77 -8.93
N ALA A 180 6.59 15.44 -8.69
CA ALA A 180 7.34 14.56 -9.58
C ALA A 180 6.76 13.13 -9.65
N PHE A 181 6.24 12.57 -8.54
CA PHE A 181 5.51 11.32 -8.57
C PHE A 181 4.20 11.44 -9.35
N ILE A 182 3.45 12.53 -9.13
CA ILE A 182 2.19 12.80 -9.84
C ILE A 182 2.41 12.91 -11.35
N ASP A 183 3.47 13.60 -11.79
CA ASP A 183 3.84 13.75 -13.21
C ASP A 183 4.18 12.39 -13.87
N LEU A 184 4.60 11.39 -13.08
CA LEU A 184 4.82 10.02 -13.52
C LEU A 184 3.55 9.13 -13.40
N GLY A 185 2.39 9.72 -13.12
CA GLY A 185 1.11 9.01 -13.06
C GLY A 185 0.80 8.35 -11.71
N PHE A 186 1.55 8.69 -10.65
CA PHE A 186 1.30 8.16 -9.31
C PHE A 186 0.25 8.97 -8.55
N VAL A 187 -0.41 8.29 -7.64
CA VAL A 187 -1.16 8.90 -6.53
C VAL A 187 -0.41 8.65 -5.23
N LEU A 188 -0.71 9.47 -4.23
CA LEU A 188 0.01 9.47 -2.96
C LEU A 188 -0.91 8.96 -1.85
N GLY A 189 -0.41 7.99 -1.08
CA GLY A 189 -1.12 7.37 0.03
C GLY A 189 -1.01 8.20 1.31
N PHE A 190 -2.14 8.39 1.98
CA PHE A 190 -2.24 9.06 3.28
C PHE A 190 -3.05 8.20 4.24
N GLY A 191 -2.47 7.92 5.41
CA GLY A 191 -3.02 7.04 6.42
C GLY A 191 -2.96 7.63 7.83
N GLY A 192 -2.78 6.77 8.83
CA GLY A 192 -2.81 7.11 10.25
C GLY A 192 -1.93 8.28 10.67
N THR A 193 -0.77 8.46 10.03
CA THR A 193 0.15 9.59 10.33
C THR A 193 -0.49 10.97 10.13
N LEU A 194 -1.44 11.09 9.19
CA LEU A 194 -2.19 12.34 8.93
C LEU A 194 -2.94 12.84 10.16
N THR A 195 -3.32 11.93 11.05
CA THR A 195 -4.18 12.23 12.20
C THR A 195 -3.45 12.92 13.35
N PHE A 196 -2.11 12.92 13.34
CA PHE A 196 -1.32 13.59 14.36
C PHE A 196 -1.15 15.08 14.06
N ASP A 197 -1.52 15.96 14.98
CA ASP A 197 -1.39 17.42 14.79
C ASP A 197 0.06 17.87 14.56
N ARG A 198 1.02 17.16 15.13
CA ARG A 198 2.46 17.39 14.94
C ARG A 198 3.01 16.95 13.57
N ALA A 199 2.25 16.19 12.78
CA ALA A 199 2.65 15.73 11.44
C ALA A 199 2.50 16.85 10.39
N LEU A 200 3.11 18.00 10.62
CA LEU A 200 2.90 19.23 9.86
C LEU A 200 3.15 19.07 8.37
N GLN A 201 4.21 18.32 7.99
CA GLN A 201 4.55 18.12 6.58
C GLN A 201 3.49 17.28 5.84
N ILE A 202 3.04 16.17 6.45
CA ILE A 202 2.03 15.29 5.86
C ILE A 202 0.70 16.03 5.73
N ARG A 203 0.27 16.75 6.79
CA ARG A 203 -0.95 17.55 6.79
C ARG A 203 -0.91 18.67 5.75
N ARG A 204 0.25 19.32 5.59
CA ARG A 204 0.46 20.32 4.53
C ARG A 204 0.34 19.71 3.13
N LEU A 205 0.95 18.55 2.88
CA LEU A 205 0.81 17.85 1.61
C LEU A 205 -0.65 17.47 1.34
N ALA A 206 -1.32 16.89 2.33
CA ALA A 206 -2.72 16.49 2.22
C ALA A 206 -3.66 17.65 1.90
N THR A 207 -3.33 18.89 2.29
CA THR A 207 -4.11 20.08 1.98
C THR A 207 -3.74 20.72 0.64
N GLN A 208 -2.45 20.72 0.26
CA GLN A 208 -1.96 21.45 -0.92
C GLN A 208 -2.02 20.64 -2.23
N LEU A 209 -1.98 19.31 -2.13
CA LEU A 209 -2.03 18.46 -3.33
C LEU A 209 -3.46 18.42 -3.91
N PRO A 210 -3.61 18.28 -5.24
CA PRO A 210 -4.92 18.03 -5.82
C PRO A 210 -5.54 16.75 -5.23
N LEU A 211 -6.80 16.83 -4.80
CA LEU A 211 -7.50 15.66 -4.23
C LEU A 211 -7.53 14.47 -5.21
N SER A 212 -7.52 14.74 -6.52
CA SER A 212 -7.42 13.73 -7.58
C SER A 212 -6.13 12.90 -7.58
N ASN A 213 -5.16 13.26 -6.74
CA ASN A 213 -3.89 12.54 -6.59
C ASN A 213 -3.67 11.97 -5.19
N ILE A 214 -4.73 11.89 -4.39
CA ILE A 214 -4.70 11.35 -3.02
C ILE A 214 -5.50 10.04 -2.98
N VAL A 215 -4.93 9.01 -2.34
CA VAL A 215 -5.61 7.79 -1.91
C VAL A 215 -5.51 7.65 -0.40
N LEU A 216 -6.42 6.88 0.18
CA LEU A 216 -6.42 6.59 1.61
C LEU A 216 -6.00 5.14 1.85
N GLU A 217 -5.28 4.96 2.94
CA GLU A 217 -4.74 3.68 3.37
C GLU A 217 -4.64 3.61 4.88
N THR A 218 -4.51 2.40 5.42
CA THR A 218 -4.23 2.24 6.85
C THR A 218 -2.80 1.84 7.12
N ASP A 219 -2.18 1.05 6.24
CA ASP A 219 -0.93 0.31 6.48
C ASP A 219 -1.05 -0.63 7.70
N ALA A 220 -2.28 -1.06 7.99
CA ALA A 220 -2.56 -1.92 9.13
C ALA A 220 -1.82 -3.28 9.01
N PRO A 221 -1.24 -3.80 10.10
CA PRO A 221 -1.41 -3.40 11.50
C PRO A 221 -0.55 -2.22 11.96
N ASP A 222 0.32 -1.71 11.09
CA ASP A 222 1.25 -0.61 11.37
C ASP A 222 0.59 0.78 11.23
N ILE A 223 1.35 1.81 11.45
CA ILE A 223 1.00 3.23 11.32
C ILE A 223 -0.37 3.60 11.94
N PRO A 224 -0.59 3.30 13.24
CA PRO A 224 -1.87 3.58 13.90
C PRO A 224 -2.20 5.07 13.87
N PRO A 225 -3.48 5.44 13.72
CA PRO A 225 -3.92 6.81 13.92
C PRO A 225 -3.74 7.25 15.39
N HIS A 226 -3.76 8.58 15.64
CA HIS A 226 -3.41 9.13 16.94
C HIS A 226 -4.28 8.59 18.10
N TRP A 227 -5.53 8.26 17.86
CA TRP A 227 -6.43 7.72 18.90
C TRP A 227 -6.14 6.27 19.29
N LEU A 228 -5.42 5.52 18.47
CA LEU A 228 -4.93 4.18 18.81
C LEU A 228 -3.49 4.20 19.33
N TYR A 229 -2.76 5.29 19.09
CA TYR A 229 -1.34 5.35 19.43
C TYR A 229 -1.14 5.40 20.94
N ARG A 230 -0.31 4.50 21.45
CA ARG A 230 0.15 4.45 22.84
C ARG A 230 1.66 4.66 22.87
N THR A 231 2.13 5.49 23.78
CA THR A 231 3.56 5.67 24.04
C THR A 231 4.18 4.39 24.62
N GLN A 232 5.50 4.27 24.59
CA GLN A 232 6.17 3.11 25.16
C GLN A 232 5.88 2.96 26.67
N SER A 233 5.80 4.06 27.42
CA SER A 233 5.46 4.04 28.84
C SER A 233 4.02 3.56 29.10
N GLU A 234 3.06 4.00 28.30
CA GLU A 234 1.67 3.54 28.41
C GLU A 234 1.52 2.05 28.08
N ARG A 235 2.29 1.55 27.10
CA ARG A 235 2.31 0.10 26.75
C ARG A 235 2.88 -0.76 27.87
N GLN A 236 3.90 -0.28 28.57
CA GLN A 236 4.50 -1.00 29.70
C GLN A 236 3.62 -1.07 30.93
N SER A 237 2.72 -0.12 31.12
CA SER A 237 1.79 -0.04 32.26
C SER A 237 0.47 -0.79 32.02
N ASP A 238 0.15 -1.15 30.79
CA ASP A 238 -1.12 -1.80 30.44
C ASP A 238 -0.96 -3.32 30.44
N THR A 239 -1.70 -3.97 31.32
CA THR A 239 -1.72 -5.46 31.49
C THR A 239 -2.79 -6.15 30.64
N THR A 240 -3.49 -5.43 29.76
CA THR A 240 -4.50 -6.01 28.88
C THR A 240 -3.86 -6.87 27.78
N LEU A 241 -4.48 -8.02 27.49
CA LEU A 241 -4.00 -8.97 26.46
C LEU A 241 -4.26 -8.48 25.02
N MET A 242 -4.86 -7.31 24.84
CA MET A 242 -5.16 -6.79 23.51
C MET A 242 -3.90 -6.22 22.84
N PRO A 243 -3.67 -6.48 21.54
CA PRO A 243 -2.55 -5.90 20.80
C PRO A 243 -2.63 -4.37 20.83
N GLN A 244 -1.75 -3.76 21.61
CA GLN A 244 -1.72 -2.31 21.77
C GLN A 244 -1.14 -1.66 20.52
N ASN A 245 -1.78 -0.58 20.05
CA ASN A 245 -1.45 0.14 18.81
C ASN A 245 -1.71 -0.63 17.51
N ARG A 246 -2.37 -1.78 17.53
CA ARG A 246 -2.73 -2.48 16.31
C ARG A 246 -3.73 -1.63 15.51
N ASN A 247 -3.30 -1.18 14.34
CA ASN A 247 -4.18 -0.53 13.39
C ASN A 247 -5.07 -1.57 12.70
N GLU A 248 -6.21 -1.15 12.17
CA GLU A 248 -7.13 -2.00 11.41
C GLU A 248 -7.75 -1.24 10.24
N PRO A 249 -8.13 -1.91 9.15
CA PRO A 249 -8.80 -1.25 8.01
C PRO A 249 -10.08 -0.51 8.37
N CYS A 250 -10.79 -0.92 9.42
CA CYS A 250 -11.99 -0.23 9.91
C CYS A 250 -11.74 1.21 10.40
N GLN A 251 -10.48 1.60 10.59
CA GLN A 251 -10.09 2.98 10.95
C GLN A 251 -10.09 3.95 9.77
N LEU A 252 -10.13 3.44 8.54
CA LEU A 252 -10.03 4.24 7.32
C LEU A 252 -11.07 5.38 7.22
N PRO A 253 -12.36 5.17 7.53
CA PRO A 253 -13.36 6.24 7.49
C PRO A 253 -13.08 7.37 8.49
N GLN A 254 -12.53 7.05 9.67
CA GLN A 254 -12.18 8.06 10.67
C GLN A 254 -10.90 8.83 10.26
N ILE A 255 -9.93 8.16 9.62
CA ILE A 255 -8.78 8.83 8.99
C ILE A 255 -9.27 9.77 7.88
N ALA A 256 -10.22 9.33 7.05
CA ALA A 256 -10.84 10.14 6.00
C ALA A 256 -11.55 11.38 6.57
N GLN A 257 -12.18 11.27 7.75
CA GLN A 257 -12.81 12.41 8.44
C GLN A 257 -11.78 13.51 8.76
N VAL A 258 -10.56 13.12 9.18
CA VAL A 258 -9.48 14.10 9.42
C VAL A 258 -9.07 14.78 8.11
N LEU A 259 -8.94 14.03 7.02
CA LEU A 259 -8.65 14.61 5.70
C LEU A 259 -9.74 15.59 5.26
N ALA A 260 -11.02 15.22 5.44
CA ALA A 260 -12.17 16.07 5.13
C ALA A 260 -12.12 17.39 5.90
N GLN A 261 -11.85 17.35 7.20
CA GLN A 261 -11.69 18.53 8.03
C GLN A 261 -10.52 19.42 7.59
N LEU A 262 -9.36 18.82 7.31
CA LEU A 262 -8.17 19.55 6.85
C LEU A 262 -8.38 20.28 5.54
N ARG A 263 -9.19 19.72 4.65
CA ARG A 263 -9.46 20.26 3.31
C ARG A 263 -10.73 21.12 3.25
N ASN A 264 -11.51 21.17 4.34
CA ASN A 264 -12.85 21.76 4.36
C ASN A 264 -13.75 21.19 3.24
N GLU A 265 -13.70 19.87 3.07
CA GLU A 265 -14.47 19.12 2.08
C GLU A 265 -15.47 18.20 2.78
N SER A 266 -16.54 17.80 2.09
CA SER A 266 -17.46 16.80 2.65
C SER A 266 -16.83 15.41 2.64
N LEU A 267 -17.17 14.58 3.63
CA LEU A 267 -16.69 13.19 3.69
C LEU A 267 -17.08 12.40 2.44
N THR A 268 -18.24 12.70 1.84
CA THR A 268 -18.71 12.08 0.60
C THR A 268 -17.79 12.41 -0.58
N VAL A 269 -17.35 13.66 -0.71
CA VAL A 269 -16.40 14.08 -1.75
C VAL A 269 -15.05 13.38 -1.57
N ILE A 270 -14.55 13.33 -0.34
CA ILE A 270 -13.30 12.62 -0.02
C ILE A 270 -13.42 11.16 -0.45
N ALA A 271 -14.46 10.45 -0.02
CA ALA A 271 -14.65 9.04 -0.33
C ALA A 271 -14.75 8.77 -1.82
N GLN A 272 -15.64 9.48 -2.51
CA GLN A 272 -15.81 9.28 -3.95
C GLN A 272 -14.52 9.53 -4.72
N THR A 273 -13.81 10.62 -4.39
CA THR A 273 -12.58 10.98 -5.11
C THR A 273 -11.45 9.99 -4.82
N THR A 274 -11.22 9.63 -3.56
CA THR A 274 -10.10 8.71 -3.22
C THR A 274 -10.34 7.30 -3.76
N VAL A 275 -11.59 6.80 -3.73
CA VAL A 275 -11.97 5.53 -4.36
C VAL A 275 -11.75 5.58 -5.87
N GLN A 276 -12.20 6.63 -6.56
CA GLN A 276 -11.98 6.80 -8.00
C GLN A 276 -10.49 6.88 -8.35
N ASN A 277 -9.69 7.54 -7.52
CA ASN A 277 -8.24 7.59 -7.69
C ASN A 277 -7.61 6.19 -7.60
N THR A 278 -8.00 5.40 -6.61
CA THR A 278 -7.52 4.02 -6.45
C THR A 278 -7.92 3.18 -7.66
N LEU A 279 -9.17 3.23 -8.10
CA LEU A 279 -9.67 2.52 -9.30
C LEU A 279 -8.98 2.97 -10.61
N ARG A 280 -8.54 4.22 -10.66
CA ARG A 280 -7.82 4.76 -11.83
C ARG A 280 -6.40 4.21 -11.91
N VAL A 281 -5.69 4.17 -10.80
CA VAL A 281 -4.27 3.74 -10.78
C VAL A 281 -4.11 2.23 -10.61
N LEU A 282 -5.11 1.53 -10.09
CA LEU A 282 -5.20 0.08 -9.99
C LEU A 282 -6.40 -0.44 -10.82
N PRO A 283 -6.34 -0.38 -12.16
CA PRO A 283 -7.52 -0.59 -13.02
C PRO A 283 -8.12 -2.00 -12.91
N GLN A 284 -7.36 -3.01 -12.48
CA GLN A 284 -7.87 -4.37 -12.26
C GLN A 284 -8.95 -4.42 -11.16
N LEU A 285 -8.95 -3.48 -10.21
CA LEU A 285 -9.98 -3.38 -9.18
C LEU A 285 -11.40 -3.21 -9.77
N LYS A 286 -11.53 -2.68 -11.00
CA LYS A 286 -12.83 -2.55 -11.65
C LYS A 286 -13.49 -3.89 -11.90
N SER A 287 -12.71 -4.97 -12.05
CA SER A 287 -13.25 -6.32 -12.24
C SER A 287 -13.98 -6.87 -11.01
N PHE A 288 -13.75 -6.27 -9.84
CA PHE A 288 -14.46 -6.61 -8.60
C PHE A 288 -15.85 -5.95 -8.51
N GLN A 289 -16.07 -4.84 -9.25
CA GLN A 289 -17.35 -4.12 -9.21
C GLN A 289 -18.44 -4.80 -10.04
N THR A 290 -18.06 -5.71 -10.94
CA THR A 290 -18.96 -6.36 -11.92
C THR A 290 -19.29 -7.81 -11.59
N ALA A 291 -18.84 -8.32 -10.44
CA ALA A 291 -19.01 -9.70 -10.01
C ALA A 291 -20.22 -9.89 -9.05
#